data_8a2b8be128024929b2210a3e44638d19
#
_entry.id   8a2b8be128024929b2210a3e44638d19
#
_cell.length_a   1.000
_cell.length_b   1.000
_cell.length_c   1.000
_cell.angle_alpha   90.00
_cell.angle_beta   90.00
_cell.angle_gamma   90.00
#
_symmetry.space_group_name_H-M   'P 1'
#
loop_
_entity.id
_entity.type
_entity.pdbx_description
1 polymer ?
#
loop_
_entity_poly.entity_id
_entity_poly.type
_entity_poly.pdbx_seq_one_letter_code
_entity_poly.pdbx_strand_id
1 'polypeptide(L)'
;MIEETQKYYDSLEGGKVIAIDFDNTVCLDEWPEVGPLFEDAVKVLKELVKNGHKLIPYTQRSKRYPICCPELKQFLKDHPEKQYLTPLGFGQGRVDILTDAINIFKDNGIEVFDINRNLKWEQTTGDDSRKLFADYFIDDHNVGMQYKIIINKNGEKCKACDWNFIDDWFVKEGLYKNKVL
;
A
#
# COMPACT_ATOMS: atom_id res chain seq x y z
N MET A 1 -16.34 -23.71 -0.22
CA MET A 1 -16.29 -22.27 0.18
C MET A 1 -16.01 -22.08 1.69
N ILE A 2 -16.79 -22.63 2.62
CA ILE A 2 -16.52 -22.50 4.08
C ILE A 2 -15.20 -23.18 4.49
N GLU A 3 -14.96 -24.40 3.98
CA GLU A 3 -13.75 -25.17 4.29
C GLU A 3 -12.49 -24.53 3.71
N GLU A 4 -12.53 -24.03 2.48
CA GLU A 4 -11.42 -23.30 1.84
C GLU A 4 -11.12 -21.99 2.57
N THR A 5 -12.15 -21.28 3.00
CA THR A 5 -12.00 -20.06 3.82
C THR A 5 -11.31 -20.37 5.14
N GLN A 6 -11.71 -21.46 5.81
CA GLN A 6 -11.07 -21.88 7.06
C GLN A 6 -9.60 -22.26 6.84
N LYS A 7 -9.28 -23.04 5.79
CA LYS A 7 -7.89 -23.36 5.42
C LYS A 7 -7.04 -22.14 5.18
N TYR A 8 -7.63 -21.10 4.55
CA TYR A 8 -6.91 -19.84 4.34
C TYR A 8 -6.57 -19.18 5.69
N TYR A 9 -7.55 -19.00 6.59
CA TYR A 9 -7.30 -18.38 7.89
C TYR A 9 -6.34 -19.19 8.77
N ASP A 10 -6.44 -20.53 8.74
CA ASP A 10 -5.50 -21.41 9.44
C ASP A 10 -4.06 -21.18 8.95
N SER A 11 -3.88 -20.91 7.66
CA SER A 11 -2.57 -20.64 7.07
C SER A 11 -1.97 -19.27 7.45
N LEU A 12 -2.76 -18.37 8.04
CA LEU A 12 -2.31 -17.06 8.54
C LEU A 12 -1.88 -17.10 10.02
N GLU A 13 -1.96 -18.29 10.68
CA GLU A 13 -1.56 -18.47 12.07
C GLU A 13 -2.20 -17.46 13.04
N GLY A 14 -3.45 -17.10 12.80
CA GLY A 14 -4.21 -16.10 13.56
C GLY A 14 -3.97 -14.64 13.14
N GLY A 15 -3.09 -14.39 12.19
CA GLY A 15 -2.88 -13.06 11.61
C GLY A 15 -4.09 -12.58 10.79
N LYS A 16 -4.16 -11.27 10.59
CA LYS A 16 -5.13 -10.60 9.71
C LYS A 16 -4.45 -10.09 8.46
N VAL A 17 -5.19 -9.96 7.37
CA VAL A 17 -4.72 -9.34 6.15
C VAL A 17 -5.21 -7.89 6.09
N ILE A 18 -4.29 -6.96 5.90
CA ILE A 18 -4.54 -5.53 5.92
C ILE A 18 -4.08 -4.96 4.58
N ALA A 19 -5.04 -4.48 3.80
CA ALA A 19 -4.78 -3.73 2.58
C ALA A 19 -4.53 -2.26 2.93
N ILE A 20 -3.48 -1.68 2.36
CA ILE A 20 -3.05 -0.33 2.71
C ILE A 20 -2.82 0.46 1.43
N ASP A 21 -3.54 1.55 1.25
CA ASP A 21 -3.26 2.52 0.22
C ASP A 21 -1.92 3.21 0.47
N PHE A 22 -1.38 3.87 -0.54
CA PHE A 22 -0.03 4.40 -0.50
C PHE A 22 0.02 5.92 -0.34
N ASP A 23 -0.45 6.66 -1.34
CA ASP A 23 -0.35 8.11 -1.39
C ASP A 23 -1.30 8.77 -0.37
N ASN A 24 -0.81 9.74 0.41
CA ASN A 24 -1.51 10.37 1.55
C ASN A 24 -1.96 9.40 2.66
N THR A 25 -1.70 8.10 2.51
CA THR A 25 -1.95 7.08 3.52
C THR A 25 -0.67 6.74 4.27
N VAL A 26 0.37 6.23 3.61
CA VAL A 26 1.67 5.90 4.25
C VAL A 26 2.78 6.89 3.94
N CYS A 27 2.64 7.68 2.88
CA CYS A 27 3.59 8.71 2.50
C CYS A 27 2.88 10.00 2.05
N LEU A 28 3.64 11.08 1.95
CA LEU A 28 3.16 12.28 1.29
C LEU A 28 2.98 12.00 -0.21
N ASP A 29 1.84 12.42 -0.77
CA ASP A 29 1.62 12.35 -2.21
C ASP A 29 2.53 13.36 -2.93
N GLU A 30 3.49 12.85 -3.68
CA GLU A 30 4.40 13.61 -4.56
C GLU A 30 4.42 13.01 -5.96
N TRP A 31 3.31 12.35 -6.32
CA TRP A 31 3.17 11.67 -7.60
C TRP A 31 3.75 12.47 -8.79
N PRO A 32 4.47 11.84 -9.75
CA PRO A 32 4.74 10.39 -9.88
C PRO A 32 5.85 9.86 -8.99
N GLU A 33 6.60 10.71 -8.33
CA GLU A 33 7.65 10.38 -7.37
C GLU A 33 7.06 9.77 -6.10
N VAL A 34 7.92 9.19 -5.29
CA VAL A 34 7.52 8.71 -3.96
C VAL A 34 7.89 9.76 -2.95
N GLY A 35 6.90 10.29 -2.25
CA GLY A 35 7.11 11.24 -1.18
C GLY A 35 7.65 10.58 0.10
N PRO A 36 8.06 11.39 1.10
CA PRO A 36 8.57 10.87 2.36
C PRO A 36 7.49 10.07 3.10
N LEU A 37 7.89 8.92 3.67
CA LEU A 37 7.02 8.11 4.54
C LEU A 37 6.69 8.88 5.83
N PHE A 38 5.47 8.68 6.31
CA PHE A 38 5.09 9.12 7.65
C PHE A 38 5.73 8.19 8.69
N GLU A 39 6.52 8.75 9.61
CA GLU A 39 7.20 7.98 10.66
C GLU A 39 6.21 7.18 11.52
N ASP A 40 5.03 7.76 11.79
CA ASP A 40 3.97 7.11 12.54
C ASP A 40 3.43 5.90 11.79
N ALA A 41 3.21 6.00 10.46
CA ALA A 41 2.84 4.87 9.61
C ALA A 41 3.85 3.74 9.74
N VAL A 42 5.15 4.05 9.59
CA VAL A 42 6.22 3.03 9.67
C VAL A 42 6.20 2.28 11.01
N LYS A 43 6.00 3.00 12.14
CA LYS A 43 5.94 2.36 13.47
C LYS A 43 4.76 1.40 13.58
N VAL A 44 3.56 1.85 13.22
CA VAL A 44 2.33 1.05 13.28
C VAL A 44 2.42 -0.16 12.35
N LEU A 45 2.87 0.00 11.10
CA LEU A 45 3.00 -1.09 10.14
C LEU A 45 4.00 -2.15 10.60
N LYS A 46 5.12 -1.75 11.19
CA LYS A 46 6.09 -2.69 11.79
C LYS A 46 5.48 -3.47 12.95
N GLU A 47 4.71 -2.83 13.82
CA GLU A 47 4.06 -3.51 14.92
C GLU A 47 3.01 -4.52 14.44
N LEU A 48 2.24 -4.19 13.38
CA LEU A 48 1.32 -5.13 12.75
C LEU A 48 2.05 -6.38 12.22
N VAL A 49 3.14 -6.20 11.47
CA VAL A 49 3.95 -7.33 10.95
C VAL A 49 4.53 -8.17 12.09
N LYS A 50 5.05 -7.54 13.13
CA LYS A 50 5.60 -8.21 14.32
C LYS A 50 4.54 -9.06 15.06
N ASN A 51 3.28 -8.65 15.02
CA ASN A 51 2.15 -9.40 15.58
C ASN A 51 1.56 -10.43 14.58
N GLY A 52 2.24 -10.72 13.48
CA GLY A 52 1.88 -11.78 12.53
C GLY A 52 0.88 -11.37 11.45
N HIS A 53 0.45 -10.11 11.42
CA HIS A 53 -0.47 -9.62 10.38
C HIS A 53 0.23 -9.49 9.04
N LYS A 54 -0.53 -9.60 7.95
CA LYS A 54 -0.06 -9.61 6.57
C LYS A 54 -0.45 -8.32 5.88
N LEU A 55 0.52 -7.59 5.35
CA LEU A 55 0.31 -6.29 4.72
C LEU A 55 0.30 -6.41 3.20
N ILE A 56 -0.70 -5.82 2.57
CA ILE A 56 -0.84 -5.74 1.12
C ILE A 56 -0.94 -4.26 0.72
N PRO A 57 0.13 -3.65 0.18
CA PRO A 57 0.01 -2.36 -0.48
C PRO A 57 -1.04 -2.44 -1.59
N TYR A 58 -2.05 -1.56 -1.51
CA TYR A 58 -3.18 -1.50 -2.42
C TYR A 58 -3.25 -0.10 -3.04
N THR A 59 -2.65 0.06 -4.20
CA THR A 59 -2.42 1.37 -4.83
C THR A 59 -2.74 1.36 -6.32
N GLN A 60 -3.08 2.51 -6.87
CA GLN A 60 -3.23 2.71 -8.31
C GLN A 60 -1.89 2.80 -9.05
N ARG A 61 -0.77 2.90 -8.35
CA ARG A 61 0.56 2.84 -8.96
C ARG A 61 0.76 1.48 -9.63
N SER A 62 1.39 1.47 -10.80
CA SER A 62 1.66 0.24 -11.54
C SER A 62 3.00 0.29 -12.28
N LYS A 63 3.55 -0.90 -12.61
CA LYS A 63 4.75 -1.01 -13.46
C LYS A 63 4.49 -0.64 -14.93
N ARG A 64 3.23 -0.49 -15.32
CA ARG A 64 2.81 -0.22 -16.70
C ARG A 64 1.86 0.97 -16.76
N TYR A 65 2.12 1.99 -15.93
CA TYR A 65 1.27 3.16 -15.89
C TYR A 65 1.33 3.91 -17.23
N PRO A 66 0.18 4.32 -17.82
CA PRO A 66 0.19 5.04 -19.09
C PRO A 66 0.80 6.43 -18.92
N ILE A 67 1.61 6.86 -19.88
CA ILE A 67 2.16 8.23 -19.93
C ILE A 67 1.08 9.17 -20.47
N CYS A 68 0.19 9.62 -19.58
CA CYS A 68 -1.01 10.38 -19.94
C CYS A 68 -0.88 11.90 -19.68
N CYS A 69 0.18 12.36 -19.03
CA CYS A 69 0.32 13.75 -18.62
C CYS A 69 1.77 14.28 -18.76
N PRO A 70 1.98 15.61 -18.72
CA PRO A 70 3.31 16.23 -18.81
C PRO A 70 4.25 15.80 -17.68
N GLU A 71 3.74 15.63 -16.46
CA GLU A 71 4.51 15.26 -15.28
C GLU A 71 5.22 13.91 -15.48
N LEU A 72 4.51 12.90 -16.00
CA LEU A 72 5.11 11.60 -16.34
C LEU A 72 6.12 11.67 -17.47
N LYS A 73 5.92 12.58 -18.43
CA LYS A 73 6.91 12.82 -19.49
C LYS A 73 8.18 13.44 -18.93
N GLN A 74 8.05 14.37 -17.99
CA GLN A 74 9.19 14.97 -17.30
C GLN A 74 9.88 13.93 -16.42
N PHE A 75 9.12 13.19 -15.60
CA PHE A 75 9.63 12.10 -14.78
C PHE A 75 10.49 11.11 -15.57
N LEU A 76 10.06 10.70 -16.77
CA LEU A 76 10.83 9.80 -17.62
C LEU A 76 12.09 10.43 -18.24
N LYS A 77 12.16 11.74 -18.39
CA LYS A 77 13.42 12.39 -18.79
C LYS A 77 14.45 12.33 -17.68
N ASP A 78 13.99 12.46 -16.43
CA ASP A 78 14.84 12.44 -15.26
C ASP A 78 15.18 11.00 -14.84
N HIS A 79 14.29 10.03 -15.18
CA HIS A 79 14.38 8.60 -14.84
C HIS A 79 14.15 7.69 -16.07
N PRO A 80 15.05 7.70 -17.07
CA PRO A 80 14.85 6.93 -18.31
C PRO A 80 14.79 5.41 -18.07
N GLU A 81 15.39 4.90 -16.99
CA GLU A 81 15.36 3.51 -16.58
C GLU A 81 13.96 3.04 -16.14
N LYS A 82 13.07 3.97 -15.80
CA LYS A 82 11.67 3.68 -15.44
C LYS A 82 10.76 3.44 -16.63
N GLN A 83 11.26 3.65 -17.84
CA GLN A 83 10.46 3.34 -19.03
C GLN A 83 10.20 1.84 -19.10
N TYR A 84 8.92 1.47 -19.15
CA TYR A 84 8.54 0.06 -19.32
C TYR A 84 8.79 -0.37 -20.77
N LEU A 85 9.77 -1.23 -20.94
CA LEU A 85 10.12 -1.85 -22.24
C LEU A 85 9.61 -3.28 -22.29
N THR A 86 8.83 -3.62 -23.31
CA THR A 86 8.48 -5.02 -23.60
C THR A 86 9.50 -5.62 -24.60
N PRO A 87 9.70 -6.95 -24.60
CA PRO A 87 10.55 -7.63 -25.58
C PRO A 87 10.15 -7.38 -27.06
N LEU A 88 8.92 -6.96 -27.28
CA LEU A 88 8.36 -6.68 -28.60
C LEU A 88 8.30 -5.18 -28.93
N GLY A 89 8.91 -4.32 -28.13
CA GLY A 89 8.91 -2.87 -28.36
C GLY A 89 7.58 -2.15 -28.13
N PHE A 90 6.56 -2.84 -27.61
CA PHE A 90 5.22 -2.29 -27.35
C PHE A 90 5.14 -1.49 -26.03
N GLY A 91 6.27 -1.23 -25.37
CA GLY A 91 6.33 -0.49 -24.10
C GLY A 91 6.36 1.02 -24.23
N GLN A 92 6.32 1.56 -25.45
CA GLN A 92 6.31 3.00 -25.66
C GLN A 92 5.03 3.62 -25.07
N GLY A 93 5.18 4.58 -24.16
CA GLY A 93 4.07 5.23 -23.49
C GLY A 93 3.64 4.58 -22.15
N ARG A 94 4.50 3.77 -21.53
CA ARG A 94 4.31 3.21 -20.19
C ARG A 94 5.52 3.53 -19.30
N VAL A 95 5.24 3.68 -18.00
CA VAL A 95 6.25 3.99 -16.97
C VAL A 95 6.02 3.13 -15.73
N ASP A 96 7.12 2.73 -15.08
CA ASP A 96 7.07 2.06 -13.77
C ASP A 96 7.08 3.12 -12.65
N ILE A 97 5.96 3.27 -11.98
CA ILE A 97 5.80 4.12 -10.79
C ILE A 97 5.44 3.29 -9.54
N LEU A 98 5.46 1.96 -9.65
CA LEU A 98 5.15 1.05 -8.55
C LEU A 98 6.41 0.57 -7.83
N THR A 99 7.48 0.26 -8.57
CA THR A 99 8.66 -0.41 -7.98
C THR A 99 9.25 0.39 -6.84
N ASP A 100 9.41 1.72 -6.98
CA ASP A 100 9.95 2.55 -5.90
C ASP A 100 9.01 2.63 -4.70
N ALA A 101 7.70 2.71 -4.94
CA ALA A 101 6.69 2.70 -3.88
C ALA A 101 6.76 1.40 -3.04
N ILE A 102 7.02 0.26 -3.67
CA ILE A 102 7.17 -1.01 -2.94
C ILE A 102 8.53 -1.13 -2.26
N ASN A 103 9.59 -0.68 -2.90
CA ASN A 103 10.93 -0.72 -2.32
C ASN A 103 11.01 0.06 -1.00
N ILE A 104 10.27 1.16 -0.86
CA ILE A 104 10.30 1.97 0.36
C ILE A 104 9.78 1.20 1.60
N PHE A 105 8.84 0.25 1.45
CA PHE A 105 8.44 -0.66 2.54
C PHE A 105 9.63 -1.52 2.96
N LYS A 106 10.28 -2.16 1.99
CA LYS A 106 11.44 -3.02 2.22
C LYS A 106 12.60 -2.27 2.86
N ASP A 107 12.91 -1.08 2.35
CA ASP A 107 14.02 -0.24 2.84
C ASP A 107 13.77 0.24 4.28
N ASN A 108 12.51 0.32 4.67
CA ASN A 108 12.10 0.60 6.05
C ASN A 108 11.87 -0.66 6.90
N GLY A 109 12.22 -1.86 6.39
CA GLY A 109 12.08 -3.12 7.13
C GLY A 109 10.63 -3.53 7.41
N ILE A 110 9.71 -3.17 6.51
CA ILE A 110 8.31 -3.56 6.56
C ILE A 110 8.10 -4.69 5.55
N GLU A 111 7.73 -5.88 6.05
CA GLU A 111 7.44 -7.02 5.20
C GLU A 111 6.11 -6.83 4.47
N VAL A 112 6.13 -7.05 3.15
CA VAL A 112 4.96 -7.01 2.27
C VAL A 112 4.57 -8.44 1.89
N PHE A 113 3.31 -8.80 2.12
CA PHE A 113 2.78 -10.14 1.85
C PHE A 113 2.45 -10.33 0.36
N ASP A 114 1.79 -9.35 -0.26
CA ASP A 114 1.48 -9.33 -1.69
C ASP A 114 1.27 -7.86 -2.12
N ILE A 115 0.99 -7.61 -3.40
CA ILE A 115 0.82 -6.25 -3.95
C ILE A 115 -0.41 -6.22 -4.83
N ASN A 116 -1.38 -5.35 -4.51
CA ASN A 116 -2.62 -5.16 -5.27
C ASN A 116 -3.47 -6.43 -5.47
N ARG A 117 -3.14 -7.51 -4.78
CA ARG A 117 -3.85 -8.79 -4.84
C ARG A 117 -3.58 -9.61 -3.58
N ASN A 118 -4.37 -10.65 -3.36
CA ASN A 118 -4.11 -11.68 -2.35
C ASN A 118 -4.02 -13.04 -3.03
N LEU A 119 -2.85 -13.35 -3.58
CA LEU A 119 -2.62 -14.58 -4.33
C LEU A 119 -2.89 -15.83 -3.49
N LYS A 120 -2.57 -15.78 -2.20
CA LYS A 120 -2.82 -16.91 -1.29
C LYS A 120 -4.31 -17.20 -1.15
N TRP A 121 -5.15 -16.17 -1.05
CA TRP A 121 -6.61 -16.31 -1.05
C TRP A 121 -7.10 -16.89 -2.36
N GLU A 122 -6.72 -16.30 -3.49
CA GLU A 122 -7.10 -16.73 -4.83
C GLU A 122 -6.77 -18.22 -5.08
N GLN A 123 -5.56 -18.64 -4.70
CA GLN A 123 -5.12 -20.05 -4.86
C GLN A 123 -5.86 -21.01 -3.94
N THR A 124 -6.22 -20.57 -2.73
CA THR A 124 -6.86 -21.45 -1.74
C THR A 124 -8.35 -21.64 -2.04
N THR A 125 -9.03 -20.57 -2.48
CA THR A 125 -10.50 -20.55 -2.66
C THR A 125 -10.94 -20.72 -4.11
N GLY A 126 -10.03 -20.51 -5.08
CA GLY A 126 -10.37 -20.42 -6.51
C GLY A 126 -11.10 -19.12 -6.87
N ASP A 127 -11.08 -18.11 -5.99
CA ASP A 127 -11.70 -16.80 -6.22
C ASP A 127 -10.95 -16.05 -7.33
N ASP A 128 -11.65 -15.65 -8.37
CA ASP A 128 -11.14 -14.84 -9.49
C ASP A 128 -11.71 -13.41 -9.50
N SER A 129 -12.34 -13.01 -8.40
CA SER A 129 -12.93 -11.67 -8.27
C SER A 129 -11.85 -10.59 -8.37
N ARG A 130 -12.24 -9.43 -8.91
CA ARG A 130 -11.34 -8.26 -8.97
C ARG A 130 -11.23 -7.53 -7.63
N LYS A 131 -12.06 -7.91 -6.65
CA LYS A 131 -12.03 -7.32 -5.32
C LYS A 131 -10.94 -8.01 -4.51
N LEU A 132 -9.97 -7.23 -4.06
CA LEU A 132 -8.95 -7.70 -3.13
C LEU A 132 -9.60 -8.23 -1.85
N PHE A 133 -9.27 -9.45 -1.45
CA PHE A 133 -9.66 -9.99 -0.15
C PHE A 133 -8.67 -9.53 0.92
N ALA A 134 -9.17 -8.75 1.88
CA ALA A 134 -8.47 -8.33 3.08
C ALA A 134 -9.47 -8.18 4.23
N ASP A 135 -9.01 -8.35 5.48
CA ASP A 135 -9.83 -8.13 6.67
C ASP A 135 -10.08 -6.64 6.92
N TYR A 136 -9.06 -5.81 6.64
CA TYR A 136 -9.10 -4.36 6.84
C TYR A 136 -8.52 -3.61 5.64
N PHE A 137 -9.03 -2.40 5.43
CA PHE A 137 -8.53 -1.47 4.41
C PHE A 137 -8.21 -0.13 5.07
N ILE A 138 -6.98 0.32 4.95
CA ILE A 138 -6.53 1.66 5.34
C ILE A 138 -6.34 2.47 4.07
N ASP A 139 -7.09 3.56 3.94
CA ASP A 139 -7.12 4.36 2.71
C ASP A 139 -7.59 5.78 3.08
N ASP A 140 -6.92 6.81 2.57
CA ASP A 140 -7.26 8.21 2.82
C ASP A 140 -8.64 8.60 2.26
N HIS A 141 -9.21 7.79 1.36
CA HIS A 141 -10.56 7.96 0.81
C HIS A 141 -11.64 7.18 1.56
N ASN A 142 -11.30 6.41 2.60
CA ASN A 142 -12.29 5.66 3.36
C ASN A 142 -13.23 6.57 4.17
N VAL A 143 -14.53 6.27 4.12
CA VAL A 143 -15.52 6.95 4.96
C VAL A 143 -15.21 6.75 6.44
N GLY A 144 -15.14 7.83 7.20
CA GLY A 144 -14.84 7.81 8.65
C GLY A 144 -13.33 7.85 8.98
N MET A 145 -12.45 7.83 8.00
CA MET A 145 -11.02 8.04 8.24
C MET A 145 -10.78 9.43 8.86
N GLN A 146 -9.96 9.47 9.90
CA GLN A 146 -9.49 10.72 10.49
C GLN A 146 -8.23 11.20 9.76
N TYR A 147 -8.07 12.51 9.65
CA TYR A 147 -7.01 13.13 8.86
C TYR A 147 -6.18 14.10 9.66
N LYS A 148 -4.88 14.13 9.36
CA LYS A 148 -3.99 15.25 9.68
C LYS A 148 -3.85 16.14 8.44
N ILE A 149 -3.73 17.45 8.65
CA ILE A 149 -3.35 18.39 7.59
C ILE A 149 -1.83 18.47 7.56
N ILE A 150 -1.26 18.18 6.42
CA ILE A 150 0.18 18.26 6.13
C ILE A 150 0.44 19.28 5.03
N ILE A 151 1.68 19.73 4.91
CA ILE A 151 2.10 20.65 3.85
C ILE A 151 3.05 19.89 2.92
N ASN A 152 2.72 19.85 1.63
CA ASN A 152 3.59 19.24 0.62
C ASN A 152 4.77 20.16 0.25
N LYS A 153 5.68 19.68 -0.60
CA LYS A 153 6.85 20.45 -1.08
C LYS A 153 6.51 21.76 -1.79
N ASN A 154 5.29 21.85 -2.33
CA ASN A 154 4.80 23.05 -3.03
C ASN A 154 4.14 24.06 -2.07
N GLY A 155 4.08 23.77 -0.76
CA GLY A 155 3.40 24.61 0.24
C GLY A 155 1.88 24.42 0.29
N GLU A 156 1.33 23.41 -0.37
CA GLU A 156 -0.10 23.14 -0.40
C GLU A 156 -0.53 22.26 0.77
N LYS A 157 -1.76 22.50 1.25
CA LYS A 157 -2.36 21.70 2.30
C LYS A 157 -2.91 20.40 1.73
N CYS A 158 -2.41 19.28 2.20
CA CYS A 158 -2.90 17.94 1.89
C CYS A 158 -3.53 17.29 3.12
N LYS A 159 -4.49 16.39 2.89
CA LYS A 159 -5.01 15.51 3.93
C LYS A 159 -4.19 14.22 3.92
N ALA A 160 -3.78 13.75 5.08
CA ALA A 160 -3.14 12.45 5.25
C ALA A 160 -3.84 11.67 6.37
N CYS A 161 -3.82 10.36 6.33
CA CYS A 161 -4.38 9.52 7.37
C CYS A 161 -3.79 9.87 8.75
N ASP A 162 -4.64 9.95 9.77
CA ASP A 162 -4.20 10.11 11.16
C ASP A 162 -3.81 8.77 11.75
N TRP A 163 -2.52 8.49 11.77
CA TRP A 163 -1.98 7.23 12.29
C TRP A 163 -2.15 7.06 13.81
N ASN A 164 -2.33 8.12 14.60
CA ASN A 164 -2.71 7.99 16.02
C ASN A 164 -4.13 7.40 16.15
N PHE A 165 -5.06 7.85 15.31
CA PHE A 165 -6.40 7.27 15.28
C PHE A 165 -6.37 5.80 14.84
N ILE A 166 -5.56 5.47 13.84
CA ILE A 166 -5.41 4.09 13.33
C ILE A 166 -4.77 3.19 14.41
N ASP A 167 -3.74 3.65 15.11
CA ASP A 167 -3.09 2.93 16.21
C ASP A 167 -4.07 2.65 17.36
N ASP A 168 -4.84 3.66 17.81
CA ASP A 168 -5.90 3.50 18.80
C ASP A 168 -6.94 2.45 18.38
N TRP A 169 -7.34 2.51 17.11
CA TRP A 169 -8.33 1.59 16.59
C TRP A 169 -7.82 0.16 16.57
N PHE A 170 -6.58 -0.10 16.14
CA PHE A 170 -5.99 -1.44 16.10
C PHE A 170 -5.80 -2.04 17.49
N VAL A 171 -5.43 -1.24 18.49
CA VAL A 171 -5.39 -1.70 19.89
C VAL A 171 -6.79 -2.09 20.37
N LYS A 172 -7.81 -1.28 20.08
CA LYS A 172 -9.20 -1.55 20.43
C LYS A 172 -9.74 -2.84 19.79
N GLU A 173 -9.38 -3.08 18.51
CA GLU A 173 -9.76 -4.30 17.80
C GLU A 173 -8.89 -5.52 18.14
N GLY A 174 -7.87 -5.34 19.00
CA GLY A 174 -7.04 -6.43 19.50
C GLY A 174 -5.99 -6.95 18.52
N LEU A 175 -5.61 -6.17 17.50
CA LEU A 175 -4.55 -6.56 16.57
C LEU A 175 -3.18 -6.58 17.26
N TYR A 176 -2.99 -5.73 18.26
CA TYR A 176 -1.86 -5.75 19.19
C TYR A 176 -2.27 -5.13 20.55
N LYS A 177 -1.44 -5.33 21.59
CA LYS A 177 -1.85 -5.05 22.98
C LYS A 177 -1.68 -3.59 23.40
N ASN A 178 -0.64 -2.92 22.91
CA ASN A 178 -0.25 -1.59 23.38
C ASN A 178 -0.06 -0.65 22.21
N LYS A 179 -0.44 0.61 22.38
CA LYS A 179 -0.13 1.65 21.42
C LYS A 179 1.38 1.75 21.16
N VAL A 180 1.72 2.14 19.93
CA VAL A 180 3.10 2.38 19.48
C VAL A 180 3.39 3.86 19.23
N LEU A 181 2.35 4.71 19.19
CA LEU A 181 2.45 6.17 19.00
C LEU A 181 2.17 6.95 20.29
#